data_371939c1e0d25e877619abe4f32ee424
#
_entry.id   371939c1e0d25e877619abe4f32ee424
#
_cell.length_a   1.000
_cell.length_b   1.000
_cell.length_c   1.000
_cell.angle_alpha   90.00
_cell.angle_beta   90.00
_cell.angle_gamma   90.00
#
_symmetry.space_group_name_H-M   'P 1'
#
loop_
_entity.id
_entity.type
_entity.pdbx_description
1 polymer ?
#
loop_
_entity_poly.entity_id
_entity_poly.type
_entity_poly.pdbx_seq_one_letter_code
_entity_poly.pdbx_strand_id
1 'polypeptide(L)'
;MNKEFQKKLNELSKLSGYQKPKKIADSLKLDSNENFVIGKQFQLDLINTAKKRCDIREYPLGGTEKLIANLSKYLKVPSNMVGVGNGSDQILDLFLANFCTRQTRILTSEPTFAFFEERCKLYGVK
;
A
#
# COMPACT_ATOMS: atom_id res chain seq x y z
N MET A 1 -19.50 19.73 20.71
CA MET A 1 -18.66 19.08 19.67
C MET A 1 -18.30 20.14 18.63
N ASN A 2 -17.02 20.22 18.21
CA ASN A 2 -16.54 21.24 17.27
C ASN A 2 -17.27 21.10 15.92
N LYS A 3 -17.83 22.21 15.37
CA LYS A 3 -18.55 22.22 14.09
C LYS A 3 -17.71 21.68 12.92
N GLU A 4 -16.41 21.95 12.94
CA GLU A 4 -15.48 21.47 11.92
C GLU A 4 -15.30 19.92 11.98
N PHE A 5 -15.21 19.38 13.19
CA PHE A 5 -15.16 17.93 13.39
C PHE A 5 -16.43 17.23 12.89
N GLN A 6 -17.62 17.80 13.21
CA GLN A 6 -18.89 17.26 12.72
C GLN A 6 -19.00 17.31 11.18
N LYS A 7 -18.54 18.42 10.58
CA LYS A 7 -18.48 18.54 9.11
C LYS A 7 -17.60 17.45 8.52
N LYS A 8 -16.40 17.21 9.09
CA LYS A 8 -15.49 16.17 8.62
C LYS A 8 -16.09 14.77 8.74
N LEU A 9 -16.78 14.46 9.85
CA LEU A 9 -17.48 13.18 10.00
C LEU A 9 -18.54 12.98 8.92
N ASN A 10 -19.33 14.02 8.62
CA ASN A 10 -20.35 13.97 7.58
C ASN A 10 -19.75 13.81 6.16
N GLU A 11 -18.59 14.39 5.91
CA GLU A 11 -17.86 14.17 4.65
C GLU A 11 -17.38 12.72 4.54
N LEU A 12 -16.77 12.18 5.62
CA LEU A 12 -16.26 10.82 5.66
C LEU A 12 -17.38 9.77 5.55
N SER A 13 -18.53 10.02 6.17
CA SER A 13 -19.67 9.07 6.12
C SER A 13 -20.27 8.90 4.72
N LYS A 14 -19.98 9.82 3.79
CA LYS A 14 -20.41 9.74 2.39
C LYS A 14 -19.48 8.88 1.51
N LEU A 15 -18.30 8.53 2.02
CA LEU A 15 -17.38 7.68 1.27
C LEU A 15 -17.83 6.22 1.38
N SER A 16 -17.94 5.55 0.24
CA SER A 16 -18.35 4.14 0.18
C SER A 16 -17.29 3.18 0.72
N GLY A 17 -16.05 3.63 0.79
CA GLY A 17 -14.90 2.80 1.09
C GLY A 17 -14.56 1.82 -0.04
N TYR A 18 -13.37 1.24 0.03
CA TYR A 18 -12.92 0.24 -0.94
C TYR A 18 -13.76 -1.04 -0.85
N GLN A 19 -14.39 -1.39 -1.97
CA GLN A 19 -15.16 -2.63 -2.10
C GLN A 19 -14.24 -3.78 -2.54
N LYS A 20 -14.04 -4.76 -1.67
CA LYS A 20 -13.26 -5.95 -2.03
C LYS A 20 -14.00 -6.76 -3.10
N PRO A 21 -13.31 -7.23 -4.14
CA PRO A 21 -13.90 -8.13 -5.12
C PRO A 21 -14.47 -9.38 -4.44
N LYS A 22 -15.65 -9.81 -4.86
CA LYS A 22 -16.24 -11.07 -4.37
C LYS A 22 -15.64 -12.23 -5.15
N LYS A 23 -15.32 -13.32 -4.44
CA LYS A 23 -14.90 -14.55 -5.09
C LYS A 23 -16.07 -15.11 -5.91
N ILE A 24 -15.85 -15.27 -7.21
CA ILE A 24 -16.81 -15.89 -8.13
C ILE A 24 -16.36 -17.34 -8.31
N ALA A 25 -17.26 -18.31 -8.03
CA ALA A 25 -16.97 -19.72 -8.25
C ALA A 25 -16.71 -19.99 -9.74
N ASP A 26 -15.82 -20.92 -10.04
CA ASP A 26 -15.47 -21.36 -11.40
C ASP A 26 -14.94 -20.26 -12.32
N SER A 27 -14.42 -19.17 -11.75
CA SER A 27 -13.79 -18.09 -12.51
C SER A 27 -12.27 -18.12 -12.41
N LEU A 28 -11.58 -17.75 -13.48
CA LEU A 28 -10.16 -17.49 -13.46
C LEU A 28 -9.91 -16.10 -12.82
N LYS A 29 -9.19 -16.08 -11.72
CA LYS A 29 -8.88 -14.83 -11.00
C LYS A 29 -7.72 -14.10 -11.68
N LEU A 30 -8.00 -12.95 -12.29
CA LEU A 30 -7.02 -12.09 -12.98
C LEU A 30 -7.10 -10.62 -12.53
N ASP A 31 -7.83 -10.35 -11.45
CA ASP A 31 -8.22 -9.00 -11.01
C ASP A 31 -7.25 -8.34 -10.03
N SER A 32 -6.27 -9.08 -9.49
CA SER A 32 -5.42 -8.59 -8.39
C SER A 32 -3.93 -8.69 -8.69
N ASN A 33 -3.55 -8.97 -9.94
CA ASN A 33 -2.14 -9.08 -10.37
C ASN A 33 -1.30 -10.03 -9.50
N GLU A 34 -1.91 -11.14 -9.05
CA GLU A 34 -1.27 -12.13 -8.17
C GLU A 34 -0.33 -13.03 -8.96
N ASN A 35 0.79 -13.41 -8.35
CA ASN A 35 1.78 -14.29 -8.95
C ASN A 35 1.55 -15.75 -8.55
N PHE A 36 0.77 -16.48 -9.33
CA PHE A 36 0.53 -17.91 -9.12
C PHE A 36 1.63 -18.83 -9.66
N VAL A 37 2.64 -18.29 -10.33
CA VAL A 37 3.80 -19.06 -10.83
C VAL A 37 4.73 -19.47 -9.67
N ILE A 38 4.71 -18.72 -8.57
CA ILE A 38 5.50 -19.05 -7.38
C ILE A 38 4.94 -20.31 -6.73
N GLY A 39 5.70 -21.41 -6.84
CA GLY A 39 5.32 -22.70 -6.29
C GLY A 39 5.19 -22.69 -4.78
N LYS A 40 4.30 -23.56 -4.27
CA LYS A 40 4.03 -23.68 -2.83
C LYS A 40 5.29 -23.99 -2.00
N GLN A 41 6.21 -24.81 -2.52
CA GLN A 41 7.45 -25.14 -1.83
C GLN A 41 8.32 -23.91 -1.60
N PHE A 42 8.50 -23.07 -2.62
CA PHE A 42 9.25 -21.83 -2.49
C PHE A 42 8.65 -20.90 -1.42
N GLN A 43 7.32 -20.79 -1.36
CA GLN A 43 6.64 -20.01 -0.32
C GLN A 43 6.94 -20.55 1.08
N LEU A 44 6.89 -21.88 1.27
CA LEU A 44 7.18 -22.52 2.55
C LEU A 44 8.65 -22.31 2.96
N ASP A 45 9.58 -22.37 2.02
CA ASP A 45 11.01 -22.14 2.27
C ASP A 45 11.29 -20.70 2.68
N LEU A 46 10.62 -19.73 2.07
CA LEU A 46 10.67 -18.33 2.49
C LEU A 46 10.15 -18.13 3.92
N ILE A 47 8.98 -18.71 4.24
CA ILE A 47 8.39 -18.62 5.57
C ILE A 47 9.30 -19.26 6.62
N ASN A 48 9.83 -20.45 6.34
CA ASN A 48 10.75 -21.14 7.23
C ASN A 48 12.06 -20.37 7.43
N THR A 49 12.57 -19.70 6.41
CA THR A 49 13.74 -18.85 6.49
C THR A 49 13.47 -17.59 7.33
N ALA A 50 12.35 -16.94 7.10
CA ALA A 50 11.94 -15.78 7.90
C ALA A 50 11.75 -16.14 9.37
N LYS A 51 11.07 -17.25 9.66
CA LYS A 51 10.84 -17.75 11.04
C LYS A 51 12.13 -17.96 11.82
N LYS A 52 13.24 -18.36 11.17
CA LYS A 52 14.55 -18.55 11.82
C LYS A 52 15.26 -17.24 12.14
N ARG A 53 14.87 -16.13 11.49
CA ARG A 53 15.58 -14.85 11.54
C ARG A 53 14.80 -13.74 12.24
N CYS A 54 13.53 -13.98 12.54
CA CYS A 54 12.62 -12.96 13.01
C CYS A 54 11.88 -13.47 14.25
N ASP A 55 12.01 -12.77 15.36
CA ASP A 55 11.11 -12.94 16.50
C ASP A 55 9.95 -11.95 16.34
N ILE A 56 8.75 -12.47 16.15
CA ILE A 56 7.54 -11.65 15.96
C ILE A 56 7.15 -10.81 17.18
N ARG A 57 7.78 -11.04 18.33
CA ARG A 57 7.57 -10.29 19.58
C ARG A 57 8.44 -9.03 19.63
N GLU A 58 9.47 -8.96 18.80
CA GLU A 58 10.42 -7.86 18.79
C GLU A 58 10.04 -6.80 17.77
N TYR A 59 10.31 -5.54 18.11
CA TYR A 59 10.31 -4.49 17.09
C TYR A 59 11.39 -4.78 16.04
N PRO A 60 11.11 -4.61 14.74
CA PRO A 60 12.08 -4.88 13.68
C PRO A 60 13.20 -3.84 13.71
N LEU A 61 14.26 -4.12 14.45
CA LEU A 61 15.46 -3.27 14.52
C LEU A 61 16.39 -3.58 13.33
N GLY A 62 16.70 -2.57 12.51
CA GLY A 62 17.74 -2.65 11.47
C GLY A 62 17.38 -3.42 10.20
N GLY A 63 16.18 -3.98 10.07
CA GLY A 63 15.77 -4.75 8.89
C GLY A 63 15.57 -3.91 7.63
N THR A 64 15.09 -2.71 7.80
CA THR A 64 14.74 -1.78 6.72
C THR A 64 15.98 -1.21 6.03
N GLU A 65 17.03 -0.90 6.77
CA GLU A 65 18.28 -0.32 6.22
C GLU A 65 18.96 -1.30 5.25
N LYS A 66 19.00 -2.58 5.59
CA LYS A 66 19.56 -3.61 4.72
C LYS A 66 18.74 -3.79 3.43
N LEU A 67 17.42 -3.73 3.54
CA LEU A 67 16.52 -3.77 2.40
C LEU A 67 16.74 -2.55 1.48
N ILE A 68 16.76 -1.35 2.05
CA ILE A 68 17.03 -0.11 1.33
C ILE A 68 18.39 -0.15 0.63
N ALA A 69 19.44 -0.62 1.30
CA ALA A 69 20.79 -0.75 0.72
C ALA A 69 20.80 -1.73 -0.47
N ASN A 70 20.08 -2.84 -0.38
CA ASN A 70 19.99 -3.80 -1.47
C ASN A 70 19.16 -3.25 -2.64
N LEU A 71 18.04 -2.58 -2.37
CA LEU A 71 17.22 -1.92 -3.40
C LEU A 71 17.99 -0.80 -4.09
N SER A 72 18.73 0.01 -3.34
CA SER A 72 19.59 1.07 -3.86
C SER A 72 20.60 0.53 -4.89
N LYS A 73 21.26 -0.58 -4.56
CA LYS A 73 22.18 -1.28 -5.49
C LYS A 73 21.46 -1.80 -6.74
N TYR A 74 20.30 -2.45 -6.54
CA TYR A 74 19.51 -3.02 -7.63
C TYR A 74 18.99 -1.94 -8.58
N LEU A 75 18.46 -0.85 -8.03
CA LEU A 75 17.90 0.27 -8.78
C LEU A 75 18.98 1.26 -9.30
N LYS A 76 20.22 1.13 -8.81
CA LYS A 76 21.36 2.04 -9.13
C LYS A 76 21.06 3.50 -8.77
N VAL A 77 20.40 3.71 -7.63
CA VAL A 77 20.10 5.03 -7.07
C VAL A 77 20.65 5.15 -5.65
N PRO A 78 20.95 6.36 -5.14
CA PRO A 78 21.34 6.56 -3.76
C PRO A 78 20.29 6.02 -2.76
N SER A 79 20.72 5.50 -1.62
CA SER A 79 19.82 4.92 -0.61
C SER A 79 18.83 5.92 -0.02
N ASN A 80 19.18 7.20 0.02
CA ASN A 80 18.27 8.27 0.45
C ASN A 80 17.15 8.60 -0.57
N MET A 81 17.18 7.99 -1.75
CA MET A 81 16.10 8.07 -2.75
C MET A 81 15.20 6.83 -2.75
N VAL A 82 15.38 5.92 -1.80
CA VAL A 82 14.60 4.68 -1.71
C VAL A 82 13.75 4.70 -0.45
N GLY A 83 12.43 4.69 -0.63
CA GLY A 83 11.46 4.45 0.42
C GLY A 83 10.87 3.05 0.34
N VAL A 84 10.60 2.43 1.47
CA VAL A 84 9.95 1.12 1.55
C VAL A 84 8.75 1.17 2.49
N GLY A 85 7.77 0.31 2.23
CA GLY A 85 6.54 0.24 3.03
C GLY A 85 5.84 -1.11 2.87
N ASN A 86 4.78 -1.30 3.62
CA ASN A 86 3.95 -2.51 3.58
C ASN A 86 3.00 -2.48 2.37
N GLY A 87 3.55 -2.76 1.21
CA GLY A 87 2.83 -2.70 -0.06
C GLY A 87 2.69 -1.29 -0.62
N SER A 88 2.21 -1.20 -1.86
CA SER A 88 1.94 0.06 -2.56
C SER A 88 0.93 0.93 -1.83
N ASP A 89 -0.04 0.34 -1.16
CA ASP A 89 -1.10 1.06 -0.45
C ASP A 89 -0.53 1.99 0.63
N GLN A 90 0.43 1.51 1.44
CA GLN A 90 1.08 2.34 2.43
C GLN A 90 1.92 3.45 1.79
N ILE A 91 2.62 3.17 0.69
CA ILE A 91 3.41 4.18 -0.02
C ILE A 91 2.51 5.27 -0.60
N LEU A 92 1.38 4.88 -1.21
CA LEU A 92 0.40 5.83 -1.74
C LEU A 92 -0.21 6.70 -0.64
N ASP A 93 -0.54 6.11 0.52
CA ASP A 93 -1.03 6.86 1.67
C ASP A 93 0.00 7.86 2.20
N LEU A 94 1.24 7.45 2.35
CA LEU A 94 2.32 8.33 2.79
C LEU A 94 2.55 9.46 1.79
N PHE A 95 2.47 9.17 0.49
CA PHE A 95 2.56 10.20 -0.56
C PHE A 95 1.44 11.22 -0.43
N LEU A 96 0.19 10.76 -0.38
CA LEU A 96 -0.97 11.66 -0.25
C LEU A 96 -0.92 12.48 1.04
N ALA A 97 -0.55 11.86 2.17
CA ALA A 97 -0.51 12.54 3.46
C ALA A 97 0.59 13.62 3.55
N ASN A 98 1.73 13.42 2.89
CA ASN A 98 2.89 14.30 3.06
C ASN A 98 3.07 15.30 1.92
N PHE A 99 2.63 14.97 0.70
CA PHE A 99 2.90 15.79 -0.49
C PHE A 99 1.65 16.42 -1.09
N CYS A 100 0.45 16.00 -0.66
CA CYS A 100 -0.80 16.51 -1.21
C CYS A 100 -1.55 17.38 -0.21
N THR A 101 -2.23 18.39 -0.74
CA THR A 101 -3.15 19.26 -0.01
C THR A 101 -4.53 19.22 -0.68
N ARG A 102 -5.54 19.88 -0.10
CA ARG A 102 -6.87 20.04 -0.73
C ARG A 102 -6.83 20.82 -2.06
N GLN A 103 -5.76 21.58 -2.34
CA GLN A 103 -5.56 22.28 -3.60
C GLN A 103 -4.84 21.42 -4.64
N THR A 104 -4.22 20.32 -4.22
CA THR A 104 -3.53 19.40 -5.13
C THR A 104 -4.52 18.75 -6.08
N ARG A 105 -4.14 18.69 -7.35
CA ARG A 105 -4.85 17.97 -8.39
C ARG A 105 -3.99 16.84 -8.89
N ILE A 106 -4.58 15.64 -8.99
CA ILE A 106 -3.91 14.45 -9.53
C ILE A 106 -4.62 14.06 -10.82
N LEU A 107 -3.84 13.93 -11.87
CA LEU A 107 -4.31 13.39 -13.14
C LEU A 107 -4.03 11.89 -13.16
N THR A 108 -5.04 11.10 -13.44
CA THR A 108 -4.93 9.65 -13.62
C THR A 108 -5.74 9.22 -14.84
N SER A 109 -5.45 8.03 -15.37
CA SER A 109 -6.23 7.41 -16.45
C SER A 109 -7.20 6.38 -15.88
N GLU A 110 -8.39 6.27 -16.47
CA GLU A 110 -9.33 5.20 -16.15
C GLU A 110 -9.30 4.10 -17.23
N PRO A 111 -9.45 2.83 -16.84
CA PRO A 111 -9.60 2.32 -15.47
C PRO A 111 -8.26 2.33 -14.72
N THR A 112 -8.31 2.63 -13.40
CA THR A 112 -7.15 2.62 -12.51
C THR A 112 -7.42 1.82 -11.24
N PHE A 113 -6.44 1.80 -10.32
CA PHE A 113 -6.55 1.12 -9.05
C PHE A 113 -7.55 1.85 -8.12
N ALA A 114 -8.73 1.28 -7.95
CA ALA A 114 -9.85 1.89 -7.22
C ALA A 114 -9.49 2.33 -5.78
N PHE A 115 -8.58 1.61 -5.10
CA PHE A 115 -8.09 2.02 -3.78
C PHE A 115 -7.44 3.40 -3.82
N PHE A 116 -6.65 3.72 -4.86
CA PHE A 116 -6.00 5.02 -4.98
C PHE A 116 -7.01 6.17 -5.09
N GLU A 117 -8.06 5.99 -5.89
CA GLU A 117 -9.13 6.98 -6.00
C GLU A 117 -9.84 7.24 -4.66
N GLU A 118 -10.17 6.15 -3.94
CA GLU A 118 -10.80 6.26 -2.62
C GLU A 118 -9.90 6.97 -1.61
N ARG A 119 -8.57 6.76 -1.68
CA ARG A 119 -7.61 7.46 -0.83
C ARG A 119 -7.51 8.94 -1.19
N CYS A 120 -7.50 9.30 -2.48
CA CYS A 120 -7.56 10.70 -2.91
C CYS A 120 -8.79 11.42 -2.34
N LYS A 121 -9.97 10.79 -2.42
CA LYS A 121 -11.20 11.32 -1.82
C LYS A 121 -11.09 11.51 -0.31
N LEU A 122 -10.51 10.51 0.40
CA LEU A 122 -10.30 10.56 1.84
C LEU A 122 -9.41 11.73 2.25
N TYR A 123 -8.33 11.98 1.51
CA TYR A 123 -7.43 13.11 1.74
C TYR A 123 -7.94 14.44 1.19
N GLY A 124 -9.06 14.43 0.46
CA GLY A 124 -9.66 15.61 -0.16
C GLY A 124 -8.85 16.16 -1.33
N VAL A 125 -8.05 15.30 -1.96
CA VAL A 125 -7.30 15.59 -3.19
C VAL A 125 -8.23 15.45 -4.40
N LYS A 126 -8.09 16.33 -5.38
CA LYS A 126 -8.95 16.36 -6.58
C LYS A 126 -8.27 15.71 -7.77
#